data_7085639b411b5793916a85d6c0ef088b
#
_entry.id   7085639b411b5793916a85d6c0ef088b
#
_cell.length_a   1.000
_cell.length_b   1.000
_cell.length_c   1.000
_cell.angle_alpha   90.00
_cell.angle_beta   90.00
_cell.angle_gamma   90.00
#
_symmetry.space_group_name_H-M   'P 1'
#
loop_
_entity.id
_entity.type
_entity.pdbx_description
1 polymer ?
#
loop_
_entity_poly.entity_id
_entity_poly.type
_entity_poly.pdbx_seq_one_letter_code
_entity_poly.pdbx_strand_id
1 'polypeptide(L)'
;MLRKIVIKFLSEWQVSSGIGDGYLADNKISRDSDGFPYIPGRAVKGALREGANLLARCEGREDLKKVNEIIFGTASQDDKVNQAGIIRVGGAHLDKGLTSLLNSIESDAKQDALKDMISYRSETKLKEDKQIVDGSLRRLECGIPELELEADIEIEHSQELSEKWLDSYLSAVCAAVKSIGGNRARGLGKCKITVKGYEKNKVELPEVLKGDVQ
;
A
#
# COMPACT_ATOMS: atom_id res chain seq x y z
N MET A 1 -7.91 7.56 -17.36
CA MET A 1 -6.44 7.77 -17.30
C MET A 1 -5.82 6.60 -16.54
N LEU A 2 -4.76 5.98 -17.08
CA LEU A 2 -4.05 4.88 -16.41
C LEU A 2 -2.69 5.37 -15.92
N ARG A 3 -2.34 5.02 -14.68
CA ARG A 3 -1.03 5.30 -14.07
C ARG A 3 -0.52 4.04 -13.39
N LYS A 4 0.79 3.97 -13.21
CA LYS A 4 1.43 2.87 -12.50
C LYS A 4 2.26 3.43 -11.34
N ILE A 5 2.13 2.83 -10.17
CA ILE A 5 2.96 3.13 -9.02
C ILE A 5 3.90 1.96 -8.72
N VAL A 6 5.06 2.27 -8.19
CA VAL A 6 6.04 1.31 -7.68
C VAL A 6 6.14 1.48 -6.17
N ILE A 7 5.98 0.39 -5.45
CA ILE A 7 6.09 0.30 -4.01
C ILE A 7 7.37 -0.47 -3.70
N LYS A 8 8.38 0.23 -3.19
CA LYS A 8 9.64 -0.36 -2.72
C LYS A 8 9.60 -0.48 -1.20
N PHE A 9 9.72 -1.69 -0.68
CA PHE A 9 9.79 -1.93 0.75
C PHE A 9 11.19 -1.68 1.29
N LEU A 10 11.27 -0.95 2.40
CA LEU A 10 12.51 -0.62 3.11
C LEU A 10 12.67 -1.42 4.41
N SER A 11 11.67 -2.19 4.78
CA SER A 11 11.67 -3.13 5.91
C SER A 11 10.82 -4.34 5.53
N GLU A 12 10.90 -5.39 6.34
CA GLU A 12 9.92 -6.48 6.25
C GLU A 12 8.49 -5.93 6.27
N TRP A 13 7.59 -6.58 5.57
CA TRP A 13 6.21 -6.11 5.45
C TRP A 13 5.22 -7.26 5.58
N GLN A 14 4.05 -6.95 6.09
CA GLN A 14 2.98 -7.91 6.25
C GLN A 14 1.66 -7.31 5.78
N VAL A 15 1.12 -7.87 4.71
CA VAL A 15 -0.27 -7.66 4.30
C VAL A 15 -0.95 -9.00 4.34
N SER A 16 -1.71 -9.21 5.42
CA SER A 16 -2.30 -10.51 5.74
C SER A 16 -3.35 -10.94 4.73
N SER A 17 -3.34 -12.23 4.41
CA SER A 17 -4.45 -12.90 3.70
C SER A 17 -5.67 -13.12 4.60
N GLY A 18 -5.50 -13.02 5.93
CA GLY A 18 -6.49 -13.43 6.92
C GLY A 18 -6.50 -14.94 7.20
N ILE A 19 -5.61 -15.70 6.59
CA ILE A 19 -5.52 -17.17 6.71
C ILE A 19 -4.16 -17.52 7.31
N GLY A 20 -4.17 -18.38 8.33
CA GLY A 20 -3.00 -19.07 8.86
C GLY A 20 -3.04 -20.55 8.46
N ASP A 21 -1.93 -21.26 8.55
CA ASP A 21 -1.90 -22.73 8.37
C ASP A 21 -1.77 -23.51 9.68
N GLY A 22 -1.73 -22.77 10.80
CA GLY A 22 -1.66 -23.35 12.15
C GLY A 22 -0.36 -24.07 12.49
N TYR A 23 0.51 -24.31 11.50
CA TYR A 23 1.77 -25.03 11.67
C TYR A 23 3.00 -24.16 11.44
N LEU A 24 3.08 -23.46 10.31
CA LEU A 24 4.23 -22.63 9.96
C LEU A 24 4.04 -21.17 10.37
N ALA A 25 2.83 -20.63 10.17
CA ALA A 25 2.50 -19.26 10.52
C ALA A 25 1.03 -19.10 10.91
N ASP A 26 0.77 -18.36 11.98
CA ASP A 26 -0.57 -17.97 12.39
C ASP A 26 -1.20 -16.95 11.44
N ASN A 27 -0.35 -16.24 10.69
CA ASN A 27 -0.79 -15.22 9.76
C ASN A 27 0.14 -15.16 8.54
N LYS A 28 -0.40 -15.52 7.38
CA LYS A 28 0.33 -15.52 6.11
C LYS A 28 0.12 -14.23 5.33
N ILE A 29 1.11 -13.85 4.53
CA ILE A 29 0.96 -12.76 3.56
C ILE A 29 0.04 -13.17 2.41
N SER A 30 -0.54 -12.18 1.77
CA SER A 30 -1.34 -12.40 0.56
C SER A 30 -0.45 -12.86 -0.60
N ARG A 31 -0.91 -13.86 -1.35
CA ARG A 31 -0.24 -14.40 -2.53
C ARG A 31 -1.18 -14.37 -3.71
N ASP A 32 -0.63 -14.14 -4.89
CA ASP A 32 -1.38 -14.21 -6.14
C ASP A 32 -1.57 -15.68 -6.63
N SER A 33 -2.17 -15.83 -7.80
CA SER A 33 -2.43 -17.16 -8.40
C SER A 33 -1.18 -17.98 -8.69
N ASP A 34 -0.04 -17.33 -8.91
CA ASP A 34 1.25 -17.96 -9.16
C ASP A 34 2.05 -18.24 -7.89
N GLY A 35 1.50 -17.82 -6.72
CA GLY A 35 2.09 -17.99 -5.40
C GLY A 35 3.03 -16.86 -4.99
N PHE A 36 3.19 -15.81 -5.80
CA PHE A 36 4.04 -14.67 -5.46
C PHE A 36 3.39 -13.76 -4.42
N PRO A 37 4.18 -13.17 -3.50
CA PRO A 37 3.67 -12.19 -2.56
C PRO A 37 3.13 -10.95 -3.30
N TYR A 38 1.94 -10.51 -2.93
CA TYR A 38 1.31 -9.32 -3.50
C TYR A 38 0.53 -8.54 -2.45
N ILE A 39 0.16 -7.31 -2.79
CA ILE A 39 -0.69 -6.49 -1.94
C ILE A 39 -2.05 -6.29 -2.62
N PRO A 40 -3.17 -6.69 -1.98
CA PRO A 40 -4.49 -6.43 -2.53
C PRO A 40 -4.73 -4.94 -2.78
N GLY A 41 -5.38 -4.60 -3.91
CA GLY A 41 -5.64 -3.21 -4.31
C GLY A 41 -6.37 -2.40 -3.23
N ARG A 42 -7.25 -3.03 -2.44
CA ARG A 42 -7.90 -2.39 -1.29
C ARG A 42 -6.91 -1.89 -0.24
N ALA A 43 -5.82 -2.63 0.01
CA ALA A 43 -4.79 -2.24 0.97
C ALA A 43 -3.93 -1.10 0.41
N VAL A 44 -3.59 -1.15 -0.88
CA VAL A 44 -2.90 -0.05 -1.58
C VAL A 44 -3.76 1.21 -1.57
N LYS A 45 -5.04 1.11 -1.98
CA LYS A 45 -5.98 2.25 -1.97
C LYS A 45 -6.14 2.83 -0.56
N GLY A 46 -6.23 1.99 0.47
CA GLY A 46 -6.29 2.42 1.87
C GLY A 46 -5.07 3.23 2.30
N ALA A 47 -3.87 2.76 1.96
CA ALA A 47 -2.63 3.47 2.27
C ALA A 47 -2.53 4.82 1.53
N LEU A 48 -2.91 4.87 0.26
CA LEU A 48 -2.97 6.13 -0.50
C LEU A 48 -3.98 7.11 0.12
N ARG A 49 -5.17 6.64 0.52
CA ARG A 49 -6.16 7.47 1.24
C ARG A 49 -5.62 8.01 2.56
N GLU A 50 -4.90 7.19 3.34
CA GLU A 50 -4.23 7.67 4.56
C GLU A 50 -3.20 8.76 4.26
N GLY A 51 -2.39 8.59 3.20
CA GLY A 51 -1.43 9.60 2.73
C GLY A 51 -2.11 10.91 2.32
N ALA A 52 -3.20 10.83 1.57
CA ALA A 52 -4.01 11.98 1.16
C ALA A 52 -4.62 12.72 2.36
N ASN A 53 -5.15 11.96 3.33
CA ASN A 53 -5.70 12.55 4.57
C ASN A 53 -4.60 13.18 5.45
N LEU A 54 -3.39 12.61 5.43
CA LEU A 54 -2.25 13.21 6.11
C LEU A 54 -1.88 14.56 5.49
N LEU A 55 -1.80 14.66 4.16
CA LEU A 55 -1.56 15.91 3.46
C LEU A 55 -2.61 16.96 3.80
N ALA A 56 -3.91 16.62 3.73
CA ALA A 56 -4.99 17.54 4.07
C ALA A 56 -4.89 18.07 5.50
N ARG A 57 -4.49 17.22 6.44
CA ARG A 57 -4.28 17.63 7.85
C ARG A 57 -3.06 18.52 8.04
N CYS A 58 -1.94 18.20 7.40
CA CYS A 58 -0.71 18.98 7.51
C CYS A 58 -0.86 20.39 6.94
N GLU A 59 -1.63 20.52 5.86
CA GLU A 59 -1.91 21.81 5.23
C GLU A 59 -3.07 22.58 5.91
N GLY A 60 -3.81 21.96 6.84
CA GLY A 60 -4.97 22.55 7.50
C GLY A 60 -6.14 22.87 6.56
N ARG A 61 -6.22 22.19 5.40
CA ARG A 61 -7.12 22.52 4.30
C ARG A 61 -8.34 21.59 4.25
N GLU A 62 -9.50 22.15 4.56
CA GLU A 62 -10.79 21.44 4.48
C GLU A 62 -11.19 21.12 3.03
N ASP A 63 -10.80 21.93 2.06
CA ASP A 63 -11.05 21.70 0.64
C ASP A 63 -10.37 20.42 0.14
N LEU A 64 -9.16 20.11 0.62
CA LEU A 64 -8.49 18.84 0.30
C LEU A 64 -9.23 17.63 0.85
N LYS A 65 -9.95 17.75 1.95
CA LYS A 65 -10.78 16.64 2.46
C LYS A 65 -11.89 16.29 1.46
N LYS A 66 -12.57 17.33 0.91
CA LYS A 66 -13.60 17.12 -0.13
C LYS A 66 -13.03 16.51 -1.39
N VAL A 67 -11.86 16.99 -1.83
CA VAL A 67 -11.12 16.39 -2.96
C VAL A 67 -10.77 14.92 -2.70
N ASN A 68 -10.34 14.59 -1.48
CA ASN A 68 -10.07 13.19 -1.11
C ASN A 68 -11.32 12.31 -1.18
N GLU A 69 -12.48 12.84 -0.82
CA GLU A 69 -13.76 12.13 -0.97
C GLU A 69 -14.12 11.90 -2.45
N ILE A 70 -13.88 12.87 -3.32
CA ILE A 70 -14.05 12.69 -4.77
C ILE A 70 -13.09 11.61 -5.30
N ILE A 71 -11.82 11.67 -4.93
CA ILE A 71 -10.80 10.76 -5.46
C ILE A 71 -10.99 9.35 -4.92
N PHE A 72 -11.10 9.17 -3.61
CA PHE A 72 -11.10 7.87 -2.95
C PHE A 72 -12.49 7.33 -2.60
N GLY A 73 -13.51 8.17 -2.67
CA GLY A 73 -14.88 7.89 -2.21
C GLY A 73 -15.09 8.21 -0.74
N THR A 74 -16.36 8.25 -0.32
CA THR A 74 -16.72 8.42 1.08
C THR A 74 -16.67 7.08 1.82
N ALA A 75 -16.23 7.08 3.09
CA ALA A 75 -16.41 5.93 3.98
C ALA A 75 -17.80 6.04 4.63
N SER A 76 -18.58 4.98 4.59
CA SER A 76 -19.88 4.98 5.27
C SER A 76 -19.66 4.98 6.78
N GLN A 77 -19.99 6.10 7.40
CA GLN A 77 -20.44 6.15 8.78
C GLN A 77 -21.87 6.68 8.70
N ASP A 78 -22.81 5.87 9.19
CA ASP A 78 -24.24 6.17 9.30
C ASP A 78 -24.97 6.47 7.98
N ASP A 79 -25.71 5.48 7.44
CA ASP A 79 -26.81 5.54 6.45
C ASP A 79 -26.68 6.51 5.23
N LYS A 80 -25.52 7.13 5.02
CA LYS A 80 -25.26 7.94 3.85
C LYS A 80 -24.84 7.07 2.68
N VAL A 81 -25.39 7.32 1.52
CA VAL A 81 -25.06 6.67 0.25
C VAL A 81 -23.55 6.71 0.04
N ASN A 82 -22.93 5.53 0.00
CA ASN A 82 -21.51 5.40 -0.32
C ASN A 82 -21.26 5.95 -1.74
N GLN A 83 -20.55 7.05 -1.85
CA GLN A 83 -20.09 7.55 -3.13
C GLN A 83 -18.77 6.86 -3.50
N ALA A 84 -18.76 6.18 -4.65
CA ALA A 84 -17.56 5.62 -5.21
C ALA A 84 -16.61 6.75 -5.62
N GLY A 85 -15.31 6.62 -5.27
CA GLY A 85 -14.31 7.58 -5.77
C GLY A 85 -13.94 7.29 -7.22
N ILE A 86 -13.36 8.30 -7.88
CA ILE A 86 -12.91 8.21 -9.27
C ILE A 86 -11.67 7.34 -9.47
N ILE A 87 -11.00 6.93 -8.38
CA ILE A 87 -9.78 6.11 -8.44
C ILE A 87 -10.10 4.63 -8.19
N ARG A 88 -9.59 3.78 -9.08
CA ARG A 88 -9.55 2.32 -8.91
C ARG A 88 -8.10 1.89 -8.83
N VAL A 89 -7.76 1.11 -7.82
CA VAL A 89 -6.39 0.68 -7.56
C VAL A 89 -6.32 -0.84 -7.66
N GLY A 90 -5.52 -1.33 -8.58
CA GLY A 90 -5.21 -2.73 -8.75
C GLY A 90 -4.34 -3.30 -7.62
N GLY A 91 -4.20 -4.61 -7.56
CA GLY A 91 -3.23 -5.24 -6.68
C GLY A 91 -1.80 -4.84 -7.07
N ALA A 92 -0.93 -4.74 -6.06
CA ALA A 92 0.49 -4.53 -6.33
C ALA A 92 1.19 -5.89 -6.41
N HIS A 93 1.75 -6.18 -7.57
CA HIS A 93 2.41 -7.44 -7.93
C HIS A 93 3.88 -7.22 -8.27
N LEU A 94 4.64 -8.29 -8.33
CA LEU A 94 5.98 -8.26 -8.91
C LEU A 94 5.93 -7.76 -10.37
N ASP A 95 7.03 -7.18 -10.83
CA ASP A 95 7.16 -6.80 -12.24
C ASP A 95 6.87 -7.98 -13.18
N LYS A 96 6.15 -7.72 -14.27
CA LYS A 96 5.74 -8.76 -15.23
C LYS A 96 6.92 -9.51 -15.86
N GLY A 97 8.03 -8.83 -16.11
CA GLY A 97 9.23 -9.45 -16.65
C GLY A 97 9.84 -10.44 -15.66
N LEU A 98 9.96 -10.03 -14.39
CA LEU A 98 10.43 -10.90 -13.32
C LEU A 98 9.49 -12.08 -13.10
N THR A 99 8.19 -11.85 -13.06
CA THR A 99 7.18 -12.91 -12.91
C THR A 99 7.26 -13.93 -14.07
N SER A 100 7.40 -13.45 -15.31
CA SER A 100 7.55 -14.32 -16.49
C SER A 100 8.82 -15.15 -16.42
N LEU A 101 9.93 -14.55 -16.00
CA LEU A 101 11.20 -15.27 -15.81
C LEU A 101 11.06 -16.37 -14.75
N LEU A 102 10.50 -16.02 -13.58
CA LEU A 102 10.32 -16.97 -12.48
C LEU A 102 9.34 -18.10 -12.83
N ASN A 103 8.37 -17.85 -13.72
CA ASN A 103 7.46 -18.89 -14.20
C ASN A 103 8.09 -19.78 -15.28
N SER A 104 9.20 -19.39 -15.89
CA SER A 104 9.91 -20.17 -16.92
C SER A 104 11.00 -21.11 -16.37
N ILE A 105 11.40 -20.93 -15.10
CA ILE A 105 12.41 -21.78 -14.45
C ILE A 105 11.78 -23.07 -13.90
N GLU A 106 12.63 -24.06 -13.60
CA GLU A 106 12.19 -25.33 -13.00
C GLU A 106 11.45 -25.12 -11.68
N SER A 107 10.50 -26.03 -11.40
CA SER A 107 9.59 -25.93 -10.24
C SER A 107 10.33 -25.76 -8.91
N ASP A 108 11.40 -26.52 -8.69
CA ASP A 108 12.16 -26.47 -7.44
C ASP A 108 12.89 -25.14 -7.27
N ALA A 109 13.52 -24.63 -8.33
CA ALA A 109 14.16 -23.33 -8.33
C ALA A 109 13.15 -22.18 -8.12
N LYS A 110 11.95 -22.29 -8.71
CA LYS A 110 10.87 -21.34 -8.45
C LYS A 110 10.43 -21.37 -6.99
N GLN A 111 10.27 -22.56 -6.39
CA GLN A 111 9.88 -22.69 -4.98
C GLN A 111 10.94 -22.09 -4.04
N ASP A 112 12.21 -22.28 -4.34
CA ASP A 112 13.29 -21.69 -3.54
C ASP A 112 13.30 -20.16 -3.67
N ALA A 113 13.14 -19.62 -4.88
CA ALA A 113 12.99 -18.18 -5.07
C ALA A 113 11.78 -17.61 -4.31
N LEU A 114 10.65 -18.33 -4.25
CA LEU A 114 9.47 -17.94 -3.46
C LEU A 114 9.76 -17.95 -1.95
N LYS A 115 10.52 -18.92 -1.45
CA LYS A 115 10.94 -18.96 -0.03
C LYS A 115 11.85 -17.78 0.30
N ASP A 116 12.76 -17.42 -0.60
CA ASP A 116 13.69 -16.30 -0.42
C ASP A 116 12.99 -14.93 -0.39
N MET A 117 11.78 -14.83 -0.94
CA MET A 117 10.95 -13.61 -0.85
C MET A 117 10.23 -13.46 0.48
N ILE A 118 10.40 -14.39 1.41
CA ILE A 118 9.61 -14.49 2.62
C ILE A 118 10.53 -14.66 3.83
N SER A 119 10.17 -14.00 4.91
CA SER A 119 10.76 -14.17 6.23
C SER A 119 9.70 -14.56 7.25
N TYR A 120 10.12 -15.05 8.39
CA TYR A 120 9.22 -15.37 9.49
C TYR A 120 9.61 -14.59 10.74
N ARG A 121 8.62 -13.99 11.39
CA ARG A 121 8.78 -13.23 12.61
C ARG A 121 7.97 -13.84 13.73
N SER A 122 8.58 -14.03 14.89
CA SER A 122 7.87 -14.49 16.09
C SER A 122 7.50 -13.30 16.96
N GLU A 123 6.27 -13.26 17.43
CA GLU A 123 5.74 -12.26 18.35
C GLU A 123 5.12 -12.93 19.58
N THR A 124 5.33 -12.32 20.75
CA THR A 124 4.72 -12.73 22.01
C THR A 124 3.98 -11.55 22.63
N LYS A 125 2.94 -11.84 23.39
CA LYS A 125 2.27 -10.84 24.22
C LYS A 125 2.90 -10.84 25.62
N LEU A 126 3.25 -9.65 26.10
CA LEU A 126 3.73 -9.45 27.45
C LEU A 126 2.60 -8.94 28.34
N LYS A 127 2.59 -9.37 29.60
CA LYS A 127 1.81 -8.79 30.69
C LYS A 127 2.39 -7.44 31.09
N GLU A 128 1.71 -6.71 31.97
CA GLU A 128 2.19 -5.43 32.52
C GLU A 128 3.53 -5.57 33.28
N ASP A 129 3.74 -6.70 33.92
CA ASP A 129 4.97 -7.07 34.64
C ASP A 129 6.09 -7.61 33.71
N LYS A 130 5.91 -7.49 32.39
CA LYS A 130 6.82 -7.97 31.34
C LYS A 130 6.98 -9.50 31.25
N GLN A 131 6.18 -10.27 31.96
CA GLN A 131 6.14 -11.72 31.78
C GLN A 131 5.43 -12.09 30.48
N ILE A 132 5.87 -13.19 29.86
CA ILE A 132 5.23 -13.72 28.66
C ILE A 132 3.86 -14.31 29.03
N VAL A 133 2.84 -14.00 28.22
CA VAL A 133 1.54 -14.66 28.34
C VAL A 133 1.64 -16.04 27.70
N ASP A 134 1.35 -17.09 28.46
CA ASP A 134 1.37 -18.46 27.95
C ASP A 134 0.45 -18.62 26.75
N GLY A 135 0.91 -19.34 25.72
CA GLY A 135 0.18 -19.55 24.47
C GLY A 135 0.06 -18.30 23.58
N SER A 136 0.78 -17.22 23.88
CA SER A 136 0.73 -15.99 23.09
C SER A 136 1.76 -15.91 21.96
N LEU A 137 2.61 -16.92 21.82
CA LEU A 137 3.58 -17.01 20.72
C LEU A 137 2.82 -17.09 19.40
N ARG A 138 3.06 -16.13 18.53
CA ARG A 138 2.53 -16.11 17.16
C ARG A 138 3.67 -16.00 16.18
N ARG A 139 3.58 -16.72 15.09
CA ARG A 139 4.53 -16.65 13.99
C ARG A 139 3.87 -15.98 12.80
N LEU A 140 4.48 -14.90 12.35
CA LEU A 140 4.02 -14.10 11.23
C LEU A 140 4.89 -14.39 10.02
N GLU A 141 4.27 -14.60 8.88
CA GLU A 141 4.95 -14.59 7.59
C GLU A 141 5.03 -13.14 7.09
N CYS A 142 6.22 -12.72 6.69
CA CYS A 142 6.50 -11.38 6.22
C CYS A 142 7.18 -11.44 4.84
N GLY A 143 6.91 -10.46 3.98
CA GLY A 143 7.70 -10.24 2.79
C GLY A 143 9.04 -9.58 3.15
N ILE A 144 10.09 -9.88 2.40
CA ILE A 144 11.43 -9.33 2.64
C ILE A 144 11.51 -7.83 2.30
N PRO A 145 12.47 -7.09 2.87
CA PRO A 145 12.81 -5.74 2.42
C PRO A 145 13.39 -5.75 0.99
N GLU A 146 13.50 -4.59 0.40
CA GLU A 146 13.99 -4.31 -0.96
C GLU A 146 13.12 -4.87 -2.09
N LEU A 147 12.03 -5.61 -1.77
CA LEU A 147 11.08 -6.07 -2.77
C LEU A 147 10.32 -4.89 -3.37
N GLU A 148 10.23 -4.85 -4.69
CA GLU A 148 9.46 -3.86 -5.45
C GLU A 148 8.20 -4.50 -6.03
N LEU A 149 7.05 -3.86 -5.79
CA LEU A 149 5.77 -4.27 -6.33
C LEU A 149 5.16 -3.14 -7.14
N GLU A 150 4.53 -3.45 -8.27
CA GLU A 150 3.87 -2.50 -9.14
C GLU A 150 2.34 -2.63 -9.04
N ALA A 151 1.64 -1.51 -8.97
CA ALA A 151 0.19 -1.46 -9.01
C ALA A 151 -0.29 -0.50 -10.09
N ASP A 152 -1.30 -0.92 -10.83
CA ASP A 152 -1.99 -0.07 -11.80
C ASP A 152 -3.07 0.75 -11.07
N ILE A 153 -3.18 2.02 -11.45
CA ILE A 153 -4.16 2.96 -10.95
C ILE A 153 -4.97 3.50 -12.14
N GLU A 154 -6.24 3.19 -12.16
CA GLU A 154 -7.20 3.76 -13.10
C GLU A 154 -7.86 4.97 -12.46
N ILE A 155 -7.86 6.10 -13.17
CA ILE A 155 -8.52 7.33 -12.73
C ILE A 155 -9.58 7.68 -13.76
N GLU A 156 -10.84 7.72 -13.33
CA GLU A 156 -11.96 8.15 -14.16
C GLU A 156 -11.85 9.65 -14.45
N HIS A 157 -12.38 10.07 -15.59
CA HIS A 157 -12.40 11.49 -15.95
C HIS A 157 -13.25 12.26 -14.94
N SER A 158 -12.71 13.37 -14.45
CA SER A 158 -13.44 14.31 -13.58
C SER A 158 -13.55 15.66 -14.29
N GLN A 159 -14.70 16.29 -14.24
CA GLN A 159 -14.88 17.65 -14.74
C GLN A 159 -14.25 18.69 -13.80
N GLU A 160 -14.08 18.34 -12.52
CA GLU A 160 -13.59 19.24 -11.48
C GLU A 160 -12.07 19.23 -11.34
N LEU A 161 -11.41 18.13 -11.74
CA LEU A 161 -9.99 17.92 -11.50
C LEU A 161 -9.25 17.66 -12.82
N SER A 162 -8.30 18.54 -13.18
CA SER A 162 -7.49 18.33 -14.37
C SER A 162 -6.51 17.16 -14.20
N GLU A 163 -6.19 16.46 -15.30
CA GLU A 163 -5.25 15.32 -15.27
C GLU A 163 -3.89 15.71 -14.73
N LYS A 164 -3.37 16.88 -15.12
CA LYS A 164 -2.07 17.39 -14.65
C LYS A 164 -2.07 17.59 -13.14
N TRP A 165 -3.18 18.11 -12.60
CA TRP A 165 -3.33 18.28 -11.16
C TRP A 165 -3.40 16.95 -10.45
N LEU A 166 -4.18 15.99 -10.97
CA LEU A 166 -4.29 14.65 -10.42
C LEU A 166 -2.95 13.92 -10.37
N ASP A 167 -2.12 14.04 -11.41
CA ASP A 167 -0.77 13.45 -11.45
C ASP A 167 0.13 14.04 -10.36
N SER A 168 0.14 15.36 -10.22
CA SER A 168 0.93 16.04 -9.19
C SER A 168 0.45 15.67 -7.79
N TYR A 169 -0.87 15.63 -7.60
CA TYR A 169 -1.48 15.26 -6.32
C TYR A 169 -1.20 13.79 -5.97
N LEU A 170 -1.37 12.86 -6.91
CA LEU A 170 -1.05 11.45 -6.73
C LEU A 170 0.42 11.26 -6.34
N SER A 171 1.34 12.00 -6.98
CA SER A 171 2.77 11.96 -6.63
C SER A 171 3.02 12.43 -5.20
N ALA A 172 2.37 13.52 -4.76
CA ALA A 172 2.45 14.01 -3.38
C ALA A 172 1.86 12.98 -2.38
N VAL A 173 0.71 12.39 -2.70
CA VAL A 173 0.07 11.34 -1.90
C VAL A 173 1.00 10.13 -1.76
N CYS A 174 1.59 9.66 -2.86
CA CYS A 174 2.56 8.55 -2.84
C CYS A 174 3.76 8.87 -1.93
N ALA A 175 4.29 10.09 -2.00
CA ALA A 175 5.40 10.53 -1.15
C ALA A 175 5.03 10.64 0.34
N ALA A 176 3.75 10.90 0.66
CA ALA A 176 3.24 10.99 2.02
C ALA A 176 3.06 9.61 2.68
N VAL A 177 2.85 8.54 1.91
CA VAL A 177 2.74 7.17 2.44
C VAL A 177 4.12 6.70 2.90
N LYS A 178 4.24 6.34 4.17
CA LYS A 178 5.51 5.88 4.77
C LYS A 178 5.53 4.39 5.05
N SER A 179 4.35 3.76 5.15
CA SER A 179 4.23 2.33 5.46
C SER A 179 2.90 1.75 4.97
N ILE A 180 2.91 0.46 4.60
CA ILE A 180 1.73 -0.31 4.19
C ILE A 180 1.69 -1.62 4.98
N GLY A 181 0.48 -2.05 5.34
CA GLY A 181 0.23 -3.34 5.99
C GLY A 181 0.02 -3.26 7.49
N GLY A 182 0.12 -4.42 8.13
CA GLY A 182 -0.03 -4.58 9.58
C GLY A 182 1.26 -4.29 10.34
N ASN A 183 1.15 -4.23 11.67
CA ASN A 183 2.29 -4.12 12.59
C ASN A 183 3.24 -2.94 12.32
N ARG A 184 2.72 -1.85 11.70
CA ARG A 184 3.50 -0.64 11.35
C ARG A 184 4.19 -0.02 12.57
N ALA A 185 3.53 0.00 13.73
CA ALA A 185 4.09 0.48 15.00
C ALA A 185 5.27 -0.39 15.48
N ARG A 186 5.41 -1.62 14.98
CA ARG A 186 6.51 -2.53 15.27
C ARG A 186 7.59 -2.56 14.18
N GLY A 187 7.58 -1.57 13.28
CA GLY A 187 8.59 -1.37 12.25
C GLY A 187 8.38 -2.14 10.95
N LEU A 188 7.24 -2.82 10.78
CA LEU A 188 6.91 -3.49 9.53
C LEU A 188 6.32 -2.53 8.50
N GLY A 189 6.47 -2.88 7.23
CA GLY A 189 5.80 -2.24 6.10
C GLY A 189 6.35 -0.88 5.69
N LYS A 190 7.51 -0.44 6.22
CA LYS A 190 8.13 0.81 5.79
C LYS A 190 8.41 0.74 4.29
N CYS A 191 7.95 1.73 3.55
CA CYS A 191 8.05 1.73 2.10
C CYS A 191 8.26 3.13 1.53
N LYS A 192 8.63 3.15 0.25
CA LYS A 192 8.64 4.33 -0.59
C LYS A 192 7.78 4.04 -1.80
N ILE A 193 6.83 4.93 -2.10
CA ILE A 193 5.97 4.82 -3.27
C ILE A 193 6.32 5.92 -4.26
N THR A 194 6.42 5.55 -5.54
CA THR A 194 6.68 6.49 -6.64
C THR A 194 5.72 6.22 -7.79
N VAL A 195 5.37 7.26 -8.54
CA VAL A 195 4.60 7.12 -9.78
C VAL A 195 5.59 6.84 -10.92
N LYS A 196 5.38 5.75 -11.67
CA LYS A 196 6.28 5.35 -12.78
C LYS A 196 6.19 6.38 -13.91
N GLY A 197 7.33 6.81 -14.40
CA GLY A 197 7.41 7.84 -15.47
C GLY A 197 7.26 9.28 -14.97
N TYR A 198 7.07 9.48 -13.67
CA TYR A 198 7.07 10.80 -13.06
C TYR A 198 8.42 11.01 -12.36
N GLU A 199 9.41 11.52 -13.09
CA GLU A 199 10.67 11.89 -12.47
C GLU A 199 10.47 13.08 -11.52
N LYS A 200 11.18 13.06 -10.40
CA LYS A 200 11.17 14.06 -9.33
C LYS A 200 11.66 15.43 -9.82
N ASN A 201 10.86 16.14 -10.56
CA ASN A 201 11.00 17.57 -10.60
C ASN A 201 10.09 18.11 -9.49
N LYS A 202 10.70 18.69 -8.43
CA LYS A 202 10.08 19.42 -7.32
C LYS A 202 8.55 19.29 -7.31
N VAL A 203 8.01 18.61 -6.31
CA VAL A 203 6.56 18.68 -6.04
C VAL A 203 6.25 20.14 -5.74
N GLU A 204 6.05 20.92 -6.77
CA GLU A 204 5.33 22.18 -6.64
C GLU A 204 3.90 21.77 -6.41
N LEU A 205 3.42 21.99 -5.20
CA LEU A 205 1.99 21.86 -4.91
C LEU A 205 1.27 22.68 -5.98
N PRO A 206 0.31 22.09 -6.70
CA PRO A 206 -0.43 22.80 -7.73
C PRO A 206 -0.94 24.14 -7.18
N GLU A 207 -1.01 25.16 -8.02
CA GLU A 207 -1.47 26.50 -7.60
C GLU A 207 -2.85 26.48 -6.93
N VAL A 208 -3.70 25.53 -7.30
CA VAL A 208 -4.97 25.24 -6.60
C VAL A 208 -4.77 24.88 -5.12
N LEU A 209 -3.60 24.36 -4.75
CA LEU A 209 -3.24 24.11 -3.34
C LEU A 209 -2.59 25.34 -2.68
N LYS A 210 -2.23 26.35 -3.45
CA LYS A 210 -1.76 27.64 -2.93
C LYS A 210 -2.90 28.62 -2.68
N GLY A 211 -4.16 28.12 -2.66
CA GLY A 211 -5.41 28.86 -2.55
C GLY A 211 -5.27 30.23 -1.93
N ASP A 212 -5.87 31.21 -2.58
CA ASP A 212 -5.98 32.58 -2.10
C ASP A 212 -6.44 32.61 -0.64
N VAL A 213 -5.48 32.89 0.26
CA VAL A 213 -5.78 33.37 1.61
C VAL A 213 -6.18 34.84 1.41
N GLN A 214 -7.46 35.10 1.21
CA GLN A 214 -8.08 36.39 1.54
C GLN A 214 -8.76 36.28 2.89
#